data_2d61d56a3d9fa2c344e1ea776efe720a
#
_entry.id   2d61d56a3d9fa2c344e1ea776efe720a
#
_cell.length_a   1.000
_cell.length_b   1.000
_cell.length_c   1.000
_cell.angle_alpha   90.00
_cell.angle_beta   90.00
_cell.angle_gamma   90.00
#
_symmetry.space_group_name_H-M   'P 1'
#
loop_
_entity.id
_entity.type
_entity.pdbx_description
1 polymer ?
#
loop_
_entity_poly.entity_id
_entity_poly.type
_entity_poly.pdbx_seq_one_letter_code
_entity_poly.pdbx_strand_id
1 'polypeptide(L)'
;MTHDDLAARYGRTPARAARTRLVATAAAIGVAVVVIAWVVWVGLLGPSASLETKDVGYVAHSDDSGEVRWQLTAPADTPVSCALQAVSEKHAVVGWLVVEVPPSPETTRVLRATLRTSEPTVSGSVYRCWLSGSPAVSGAFIDDLS
;
A
#
# COMPACT_ATOMS: atom_id res chain seq x y z
N MET A 1 48.37 45.46 0.79
CA MET A 1 47.07 45.16 1.46
C MET A 1 46.94 43.68 1.53
N THR A 2 47.18 43.11 2.69
CA THR A 2 47.15 41.67 2.93
C THR A 2 45.72 41.20 3.23
N HIS A 3 45.39 39.97 2.87
CA HIS A 3 44.07 39.34 3.04
C HIS A 3 43.54 39.41 4.48
N ASP A 4 44.41 39.58 5.47
CA ASP A 4 44.05 39.66 6.89
C ASP A 4 43.36 40.98 7.27
N ASP A 5 43.61 42.06 6.55
CA ASP A 5 43.00 43.37 6.83
C ASP A 5 41.53 43.43 6.44
N LEU A 6 41.10 42.64 5.47
CA LEU A 6 39.69 42.55 5.05
C LEU A 6 38.88 41.68 6.02
N ALA A 7 39.47 40.65 6.57
CA ALA A 7 38.82 39.78 7.54
C ALA A 7 38.55 40.50 8.88
N ALA A 8 39.43 41.44 9.29
CA ALA A 8 39.26 42.25 10.51
C ALA A 8 38.10 43.25 10.39
N ARG A 9 37.87 43.82 9.19
CA ARG A 9 36.78 44.76 8.92
C ARG A 9 35.39 44.15 8.79
N TYR A 10 35.30 42.87 8.38
CA TYR A 10 34.04 42.14 8.21
C TYR A 10 33.69 41.18 9.37
N GLY A 11 34.36 41.30 10.51
CA GLY A 11 33.97 40.66 11.76
C GLY A 11 33.97 39.16 11.80
N ARG A 12 34.66 38.46 10.89
CA ARG A 12 34.85 37.00 10.91
C ARG A 12 36.09 36.64 11.71
N THR A 13 35.99 36.61 13.01
CA THR A 13 37.04 36.07 13.85
C THR A 13 37.10 34.56 13.69
N PRO A 14 38.28 33.91 13.66
CA PRO A 14 38.47 32.48 13.52
C PRO A 14 37.71 31.67 14.58
N ALA A 15 37.57 32.22 15.79
CA ALA A 15 36.79 31.64 16.88
C ALA A 15 35.29 31.58 16.58
N ARG A 16 34.72 32.57 15.88
CA ARG A 16 33.32 32.55 15.44
C ARG A 16 33.11 31.55 14.34
N ALA A 17 34.01 31.44 13.38
CA ALA A 17 33.93 30.45 12.30
C ALA A 17 34.00 29.02 12.83
N ALA A 18 34.84 28.76 13.83
CA ALA A 18 34.91 27.46 14.52
C ALA A 18 33.60 27.10 15.24
N ARG A 19 33.02 28.05 15.98
CA ARG A 19 31.73 27.84 16.66
C ARG A 19 30.60 27.61 15.67
N THR A 20 30.54 28.34 14.58
CA THR A 20 29.52 28.17 13.54
C THR A 20 29.63 26.80 12.88
N ARG A 21 30.85 26.32 12.62
CA ARG A 21 31.08 24.98 12.08
C ARG A 21 30.65 23.89 13.09
N LEU A 22 30.99 24.03 14.37
CA LEU A 22 30.56 23.11 15.42
C LEU A 22 29.04 23.03 15.55
N VAL A 23 28.36 24.18 15.56
CA VAL A 23 26.89 24.23 15.60
C VAL A 23 26.27 23.63 14.35
N ALA A 24 26.81 23.93 13.17
CA ALA A 24 26.32 23.38 11.91
C ALA A 24 26.50 21.85 11.84
N THR A 25 27.63 21.30 12.29
CA THR A 25 27.85 19.86 12.33
C THR A 25 26.97 19.18 13.38
N ALA A 26 26.80 19.77 14.55
CA ALA A 26 25.88 19.24 15.57
C ALA A 26 24.43 19.23 15.09
N ALA A 27 24.00 20.30 14.42
CA ALA A 27 22.67 20.36 13.81
C ALA A 27 22.46 19.31 12.71
N ALA A 28 23.46 19.11 11.84
CA ALA A 28 23.41 18.10 10.78
C ALA A 28 23.32 16.68 11.36
N ILE A 29 24.09 16.38 12.40
CA ILE A 29 24.03 15.08 13.09
C ILE A 29 22.65 14.91 13.76
N GLY A 30 22.12 15.94 14.41
CA GLY A 30 20.80 15.90 15.03
C GLY A 30 19.69 15.59 14.03
N VAL A 31 19.70 16.25 12.87
CA VAL A 31 18.75 15.97 11.78
C VAL A 31 18.90 14.54 11.26
N ALA A 32 20.13 14.09 11.04
CA ALA A 32 20.38 12.72 10.58
C ALA A 32 19.82 11.66 11.55
N VAL A 33 20.04 11.85 12.87
CA VAL A 33 19.51 10.94 13.91
C VAL A 33 17.98 10.92 13.90
N VAL A 34 17.32 12.07 13.77
CA VAL A 34 15.85 12.16 13.72
C VAL A 34 15.31 11.46 12.48
N VAL A 35 15.94 11.65 11.30
CA VAL A 35 15.54 10.99 10.07
C VAL A 35 15.70 9.47 10.17
N ILE A 36 16.83 8.99 10.70
CA ILE A 36 17.06 7.56 10.90
C ILE A 36 16.03 6.98 11.88
N ALA A 37 15.77 7.63 12.99
CA ALA A 37 14.77 7.19 13.97
C ALA A 37 13.38 7.12 13.35
N TRP A 38 13.02 8.09 12.51
CA TRP A 38 11.75 8.10 11.81
C TRP A 38 11.62 6.98 10.77
N VAL A 39 12.68 6.74 9.98
CA VAL A 39 12.71 5.63 8.99
C VAL A 39 12.61 4.28 9.70
N VAL A 40 13.34 4.10 10.80
CA VAL A 40 13.27 2.88 11.60
C VAL A 40 11.87 2.69 12.19
N TRP A 41 11.26 3.75 12.71
CA TRP A 41 9.90 3.65 13.24
C TRP A 41 8.87 3.29 12.17
N VAL A 42 8.88 3.98 11.04
CA VAL A 42 7.95 3.68 9.95
C VAL A 42 8.20 2.31 9.34
N GLY A 43 9.46 1.89 9.20
CA GLY A 43 9.83 0.61 8.58
C GLY A 43 9.66 -0.62 9.48
N LEU A 44 9.89 -0.49 10.79
CA LEU A 44 9.84 -1.63 11.73
C LEU A 44 8.60 -1.65 12.61
N LEU A 45 8.05 -0.49 12.96
CA LEU A 45 6.90 -0.34 13.86
C LEU A 45 5.66 0.18 13.13
N GLY A 46 5.79 0.58 11.85
CA GLY A 46 4.64 0.90 11.03
C GLY A 46 3.72 -0.32 10.91
N PRO A 47 2.40 -0.13 10.83
CA PRO A 47 1.47 -1.24 10.65
C PRO A 47 1.81 -1.95 9.32
N SER A 48 2.50 -3.07 9.42
CA SER A 48 2.81 -3.98 8.30
C SER A 48 1.58 -4.80 7.87
N ALA A 49 0.40 -4.25 8.06
CA ALA A 49 -0.84 -4.77 7.51
C ALA A 49 -0.90 -4.44 6.00
N SER A 50 0.14 -4.77 5.26
CA SER A 50 0.09 -4.73 3.80
C SER A 50 -0.76 -5.90 3.33
N LEU A 51 -2.00 -5.57 3.03
CA LEU A 51 -2.88 -6.48 2.30
C LEU A 51 -2.48 -6.38 0.83
N GLU A 52 -1.84 -7.42 0.31
CA GLU A 52 -1.40 -7.49 -1.07
C GLU A 52 -2.12 -8.60 -1.81
N THR A 53 -2.59 -8.31 -3.00
CA THR A 53 -3.23 -9.27 -3.87
C THR A 53 -2.53 -9.32 -5.22
N LYS A 54 -2.37 -10.53 -5.76
CA LYS A 54 -1.81 -10.75 -7.08
C LYS A 54 -2.71 -11.71 -7.84
N ASP A 55 -3.16 -11.32 -9.01
CA ASP A 55 -3.90 -12.20 -9.90
C ASP A 55 -2.98 -13.33 -10.41
N VAL A 56 -3.43 -14.58 -10.25
CA VAL A 56 -2.71 -15.77 -10.67
C VAL A 56 -3.26 -16.28 -12.00
N GLY A 57 -4.58 -16.21 -12.19
CA GLY A 57 -5.20 -16.64 -13.42
C GLY A 57 -6.73 -16.65 -13.37
N TYR A 58 -7.30 -16.81 -14.54
CA TYR A 58 -8.72 -16.94 -14.76
C TYR A 58 -9.01 -18.15 -15.69
N VAL A 59 -10.06 -18.87 -15.37
CA VAL A 59 -10.54 -19.97 -16.20
C VAL A 59 -12.05 -19.82 -16.42
N ALA A 60 -12.48 -19.63 -17.65
CA ALA A 60 -13.88 -19.70 -17.99
C ALA A 60 -14.33 -21.16 -17.99
N HIS A 61 -15.35 -21.49 -17.20
CA HIS A 61 -15.93 -22.84 -17.16
C HIS A 61 -17.10 -23.02 -18.14
N SER A 62 -17.87 -21.97 -18.28
CA SER A 62 -19.03 -21.90 -19.16
C SER A 62 -19.33 -20.44 -19.55
N ASP A 63 -20.35 -20.23 -20.38
CA ASP A 63 -20.77 -18.88 -20.79
C ASP A 63 -21.31 -18.05 -19.63
N ASP A 64 -21.68 -18.69 -18.52
CA ASP A 64 -22.30 -18.08 -17.33
C ASP A 64 -21.48 -18.24 -16.05
N SER A 65 -20.26 -18.81 -16.12
CA SER A 65 -19.41 -19.00 -14.93
C SER A 65 -17.93 -19.03 -15.25
N GLY A 66 -17.13 -18.52 -14.28
CA GLY A 66 -15.68 -18.54 -14.36
C GLY A 66 -15.02 -18.62 -13.00
N GLU A 67 -13.82 -19.16 -12.96
CA GLU A 67 -13.00 -19.28 -11.76
C GLU A 67 -11.87 -18.26 -11.81
N VAL A 68 -11.81 -17.43 -10.76
CA VAL A 68 -10.69 -16.51 -10.51
C VAL A 68 -9.75 -17.16 -9.52
N ARG A 69 -8.46 -17.10 -9.81
CA ARG A 69 -7.36 -17.54 -8.92
C ARG A 69 -6.48 -16.37 -8.59
N TRP A 70 -6.25 -16.17 -7.30
CA TRP A 70 -5.41 -15.08 -6.82
C TRP A 70 -4.56 -15.50 -5.64
N GLN A 71 -3.45 -14.81 -5.48
CA GLN A 71 -2.60 -14.91 -4.31
C GLN A 71 -2.95 -13.75 -3.36
N LEU A 72 -3.22 -14.08 -2.12
CA LEU A 72 -3.48 -13.12 -1.05
C LEU A 72 -2.32 -13.16 -0.06
N THR A 73 -1.72 -12.02 0.21
CA THR A 73 -0.78 -11.81 1.31
C THR A 73 -1.45 -10.92 2.34
N ALA A 74 -1.66 -11.45 3.52
CA ALA A 74 -2.33 -10.78 4.63
C ALA A 74 -1.63 -11.11 5.95
N PRO A 75 -1.79 -10.28 7.00
CA PRO A 75 -1.32 -10.64 8.33
C PRO A 75 -1.94 -11.95 8.80
N ALA A 76 -1.15 -12.75 9.53
CA ALA A 76 -1.63 -14.02 10.10
C ALA A 76 -2.86 -13.80 10.99
N ASP A 77 -3.75 -14.78 11.01
CA ASP A 77 -4.95 -14.83 11.84
C ASP A 77 -5.91 -13.62 11.67
N THR A 78 -5.87 -12.98 10.50
CA THR A 78 -6.74 -11.85 10.19
C THR A 78 -7.77 -12.24 9.13
N PRO A 79 -9.09 -12.04 9.38
CA PRO A 79 -10.12 -12.28 8.39
C PRO A 79 -10.08 -11.19 7.31
N VAL A 80 -10.20 -11.58 6.04
CA VAL A 80 -10.14 -10.70 4.88
C VAL A 80 -11.34 -10.95 3.98
N SER A 81 -11.91 -9.90 3.44
CA SER A 81 -12.93 -9.99 2.39
C SER A 81 -12.34 -9.51 1.07
N CYS A 82 -12.58 -10.25 0.01
CA CYS A 82 -12.12 -9.92 -1.34
C CYS A 82 -13.29 -9.81 -2.31
N ALA A 83 -13.33 -8.72 -3.06
CA ALA A 83 -14.25 -8.56 -4.18
C ALA A 83 -13.57 -9.02 -5.48
N LEU A 84 -14.23 -9.91 -6.17
CA LEU A 84 -13.82 -10.46 -7.45
C LEU A 84 -14.72 -9.93 -8.55
N GLN A 85 -14.15 -9.68 -9.72
CA GLN A 85 -14.90 -9.25 -10.91
C GLN A 85 -14.53 -10.10 -12.10
N ALA A 86 -15.49 -10.26 -13.00
CA ALA A 86 -15.28 -10.84 -14.32
C ALA A 86 -15.71 -9.85 -15.41
N VAL A 87 -14.95 -9.83 -16.50
CA VAL A 87 -15.07 -8.83 -17.56
C VAL A 87 -15.31 -9.54 -18.88
N SER A 88 -16.27 -9.02 -19.67
CA SER A 88 -16.57 -9.49 -21.02
C SER A 88 -15.61 -8.90 -22.06
N GLU A 89 -15.69 -9.37 -23.30
CA GLU A 89 -14.92 -8.82 -24.44
C GLU A 89 -15.14 -7.32 -24.66
N LYS A 90 -16.31 -6.83 -24.26
CA LYS A 90 -16.66 -5.40 -24.34
C LYS A 90 -16.12 -4.57 -23.19
N HIS A 91 -15.29 -5.15 -22.32
CA HIS A 91 -14.75 -4.54 -21.11
C HIS A 91 -15.82 -4.14 -20.07
N ALA A 92 -16.98 -4.74 -20.15
CA ALA A 92 -18.03 -4.58 -19.14
C ALA A 92 -17.84 -5.59 -18.01
N VAL A 93 -18.08 -5.16 -16.77
CA VAL A 93 -18.12 -6.05 -15.61
C VAL A 93 -19.44 -6.83 -15.66
N VAL A 94 -19.33 -8.13 -15.89
CA VAL A 94 -20.49 -9.02 -16.09
C VAL A 94 -20.62 -10.06 -14.96
N GLY A 95 -19.71 -10.05 -14.03
CA GLY A 95 -19.76 -10.88 -12.82
C GLY A 95 -19.12 -10.18 -11.64
N TRP A 96 -19.72 -10.35 -10.46
CA TRP A 96 -19.23 -9.79 -9.22
C TRP A 96 -19.50 -10.74 -8.06
N LEU A 97 -18.48 -10.96 -7.23
CA LEU A 97 -18.58 -11.82 -6.06
C LEU A 97 -17.70 -11.27 -4.93
N VAL A 98 -18.26 -11.17 -3.73
CA VAL A 98 -17.49 -10.91 -2.52
C VAL A 98 -17.30 -12.22 -1.78
N VAL A 99 -16.04 -12.56 -1.51
CA VAL A 99 -15.64 -13.77 -0.82
C VAL A 99 -15.02 -13.41 0.52
N GLU A 100 -15.51 -14.04 1.58
CA GLU A 100 -14.87 -13.96 2.89
C GLU A 100 -13.78 -15.04 3.01
N VAL A 101 -12.57 -14.59 3.29
CA VAL A 101 -11.41 -15.45 3.48
C VAL A 101 -11.19 -15.60 4.99
N PRO A 102 -11.34 -16.83 5.52
CA PRO A 102 -11.18 -17.07 6.94
C PRO A 102 -9.73 -16.80 7.39
N PRO A 103 -9.53 -16.42 8.66
CA PRO A 103 -8.20 -16.23 9.22
C PRO A 103 -7.38 -17.53 9.10
N SER A 104 -6.07 -17.39 8.89
CA SER A 104 -5.12 -18.48 8.76
C SER A 104 -3.77 -18.06 9.33
N PRO A 105 -2.98 -18.99 9.88
CA PRO A 105 -1.61 -18.72 10.29
C PRO A 105 -0.67 -18.44 9.11
N GLU A 106 -1.05 -18.85 7.89
CA GLU A 106 -0.28 -18.57 6.69
C GLU A 106 -0.51 -17.14 6.21
N THR A 107 0.58 -16.39 6.04
CA THR A 107 0.54 -15.02 5.56
C THR A 107 0.31 -14.89 4.06
N THR A 108 0.68 -15.90 3.28
CA THR A 108 0.52 -15.91 1.83
C THR A 108 -0.20 -17.18 1.39
N ARG A 109 -1.32 -17.03 0.69
CA ARG A 109 -2.16 -18.13 0.22
C ARG A 109 -2.60 -17.92 -1.21
N VAL A 110 -2.71 -19.00 -1.97
CA VAL A 110 -3.38 -19.01 -3.28
C VAL A 110 -4.82 -19.47 -3.07
N LEU A 111 -5.74 -18.65 -3.49
CA LEU A 111 -7.18 -18.83 -3.35
C LEU A 111 -7.82 -18.93 -4.71
N ARG A 112 -9.01 -19.55 -4.74
CA ARG A 112 -9.84 -19.65 -5.94
C ARG A 112 -11.30 -19.53 -5.55
N ALA A 113 -12.08 -18.90 -6.44
CA ALA A 113 -13.51 -18.83 -6.30
C ALA A 113 -14.18 -18.79 -7.66
N THR A 114 -15.30 -19.48 -7.76
CA THR A 114 -16.14 -19.47 -8.95
C THR A 114 -17.22 -18.43 -8.79
N LEU A 115 -17.34 -17.56 -9.79
CA LEU A 115 -18.37 -16.53 -9.84
C LEU A 115 -19.30 -16.77 -11.03
N ARG A 116 -20.56 -16.37 -10.86
CA ARG A 116 -21.54 -16.37 -11.94
C ARG A 116 -21.44 -15.09 -12.74
N THR A 117 -21.66 -15.21 -14.04
CA THR A 117 -21.56 -14.11 -14.99
C THR A 117 -22.82 -14.05 -15.85
N SER A 118 -23.19 -12.87 -16.26
CA SER A 118 -24.38 -12.64 -17.09
C SER A 118 -24.11 -12.82 -18.59
N GLU A 119 -22.84 -12.79 -18.99
CA GLU A 119 -22.37 -12.95 -20.36
C GLU A 119 -21.04 -13.72 -20.37
N PRO A 120 -20.61 -14.26 -21.52
CA PRO A 120 -19.30 -14.85 -21.68
C PRO A 120 -18.17 -13.90 -21.29
N THR A 121 -17.21 -14.40 -20.58
CA THR A 121 -16.11 -13.61 -20.00
C THR A 121 -14.77 -13.96 -20.62
N VAL A 122 -13.90 -12.98 -20.73
CA VAL A 122 -12.53 -13.13 -21.24
C VAL A 122 -11.49 -13.05 -20.12
N SER A 123 -11.83 -12.41 -19.01
CA SER A 123 -10.93 -12.30 -17.88
C SER A 123 -11.68 -12.13 -16.55
N GLY A 124 -10.99 -12.48 -15.46
CA GLY A 124 -11.42 -12.23 -14.10
C GLY A 124 -10.25 -11.86 -13.24
N SER A 125 -10.48 -10.97 -12.29
CA SER A 125 -9.46 -10.43 -11.41
C SER A 125 -10.01 -10.10 -10.04
N VAL A 126 -9.10 -9.89 -9.08
CA VAL A 126 -9.44 -9.29 -7.80
C VAL A 126 -9.58 -7.79 -7.97
N TYR A 127 -10.75 -7.28 -7.67
CA TYR A 127 -10.98 -5.83 -7.66
C TYR A 127 -10.34 -5.17 -6.45
N ARG A 128 -10.62 -5.70 -5.25
CA ARG A 128 -10.08 -5.19 -3.97
C ARG A 128 -10.26 -6.22 -2.86
N CYS A 129 -9.31 -6.24 -1.93
CA CYS A 129 -9.47 -6.92 -0.63
C CYS A 129 -9.40 -5.91 0.51
N TRP A 130 -10.08 -6.21 1.62
CA TRP A 130 -10.09 -5.41 2.85
C TRP A 130 -10.18 -6.31 4.07
N LEU A 131 -9.79 -5.79 5.21
CA LEU A 131 -9.92 -6.50 6.48
C LEU A 131 -11.41 -6.62 6.83
N SER A 132 -11.88 -7.83 7.11
CA SER A 132 -13.26 -8.03 7.56
C SER A 132 -13.47 -7.32 8.88
N GLY A 133 -14.52 -6.48 8.96
CA GLY A 133 -14.79 -5.60 10.11
C GLY A 133 -14.38 -4.14 9.89
N SER A 134 -13.57 -3.83 8.86
CA SER A 134 -13.54 -2.47 8.32
C SER A 134 -14.77 -2.25 7.46
N PRO A 135 -15.46 -1.10 7.54
CA PRO A 135 -16.53 -0.82 6.60
C PRO A 135 -15.92 -0.93 5.20
N ALA A 136 -16.38 -1.92 4.43
CA ALA A 136 -16.15 -1.89 3.02
C ALA A 136 -16.60 -0.50 2.58
N VAL A 137 -15.76 0.22 1.84
CA VAL A 137 -16.23 1.38 1.09
C VAL A 137 -17.05 0.83 -0.06
N SER A 138 -18.11 0.16 0.34
CA SER A 138 -19.17 -0.40 -0.46
C SER A 138 -20.04 0.77 -0.78
N GLY A 139 -19.93 1.30 -2.01
CA GLY A 139 -21.08 1.91 -2.68
C GLY A 139 -22.09 2.75 -1.91
N ALA A 140 -21.72 3.30 -0.75
CA ALA A 140 -22.58 4.19 0.04
C ALA A 140 -22.80 5.56 -0.64
N PHE A 141 -22.39 5.69 -1.89
CA PHE A 141 -22.64 6.88 -2.68
C PHE A 141 -23.96 6.82 -3.48
N ILE A 142 -24.72 5.74 -3.40
CA ILE A 142 -25.95 5.60 -4.21
C ILE A 142 -27.22 5.80 -3.39
N ASP A 143 -27.15 5.77 -2.07
CA ASP A 143 -28.34 5.90 -1.22
C ASP A 143 -28.70 7.34 -0.79
N ASP A 144 -27.90 8.34 -1.14
CA ASP A 144 -28.16 9.74 -0.77
C ASP A 144 -28.69 10.60 -1.94
N LEU A 145 -29.24 9.99 -2.97
CA LEU A 145 -29.92 10.67 -4.08
C LEU A 145 -31.40 10.28 -4.26
N SER A 146 -32.04 9.93 -3.14
CA SER A 146 -33.51 9.75 -3.13
C SER A 146 -34.18 10.94 -2.45
#